data_a6b9b238654015ffcdd544d134c7195f
#
_entry.id   a6b9b238654015ffcdd544d134c7195f
#
_cell.length_a   1.000
_cell.length_b   1.000
_cell.length_c   1.000
_cell.angle_alpha   90.00
_cell.angle_beta   90.00
_cell.angle_gamma   90.00
#
_symmetry.space_group_name_H-M   'P 1'
#
loop_
_entity.id
_entity.type
_entity.pdbx_description
1 polymer ?
#
loop_
_entity_poly.entity_id
_entity_poly.type
_entity_poly.pdbx_seq_one_letter_code
_entity_poly.pdbx_strand_id
1 'polypeptide(L)'
;QGESGTIAGRNASYYAQGTNGLVYQQVVVDLPQLEGEWLDTLPYYSNALANLGCGGRDYLATQALHSSVSGGVHASSSMRSTVDNVQSLQGYFILSGKALTRNQAALSRLMSDTMESPRFDELERIRELIAQQRAQREQSVTGNGHGLAMLAASSGASAGAAVAHRLRGLAGIHYLKVLDDSFQDEDKLTVFAERFAAIHQLIRTAPRRFLLISEAECREQALQDMNQAWSTAPASSQEFSAFTVPPVRQQVREAWLTSTQVNFCAKAYPTVAVGHPDAAPLSVLAGFLRNGYLHRVIRERGGAYGGGASHDPDNAVFRFFSYRDPRLEETLDDFDDSVRWLLDGKHEWRLVEEAILGVISSIDKPGSPAGEAKDAYYNALFGRTPDQRQRFRQRVLEVTLQDLLRVGETYLTPAQASIAVISSQAGEQRCRELGLNVKHL
;
A
#
# COMPACT_ATOMS: atom_id res chain seq x y z
N GLN A 1 6.34 7.68 -23.10
CA GLN A 1 4.97 7.20 -23.32
C GLN A 1 5.00 5.69 -23.55
N GLY A 2 4.00 5.00 -23.01
CA GLY A 2 3.81 3.58 -23.26
C GLY A 2 3.22 3.34 -24.64
N GLU A 3 3.65 2.24 -25.26
CA GLU A 3 3.08 1.76 -26.51
C GLU A 3 2.17 0.57 -26.23
N SER A 4 1.02 0.53 -26.90
CA SER A 4 0.05 -0.55 -26.78
C SER A 4 0.34 -1.69 -27.77
N GLY A 5 0.09 -2.91 -27.32
CA GLY A 5 0.24 -4.11 -28.13
C GLY A 5 -0.53 -5.28 -27.53
N THR A 6 -0.20 -6.49 -27.96
CA THR A 6 -0.80 -7.73 -27.45
C THR A 6 0.26 -8.77 -27.12
N ILE A 7 0.02 -9.52 -26.07
CA ILE A 7 0.78 -10.72 -25.70
C ILE A 7 -0.23 -11.83 -25.44
N ALA A 8 -0.10 -12.96 -26.14
CA ALA A 8 -1.01 -14.09 -26.06
C ALA A 8 -2.49 -13.67 -26.20
N GLY A 9 -2.78 -12.73 -27.11
CA GLY A 9 -4.12 -12.23 -27.36
C GLY A 9 -4.67 -11.27 -26.28
N ARG A 10 -3.86 -10.84 -25.32
CA ARG A 10 -4.23 -9.95 -24.22
C ARG A 10 -3.55 -8.59 -24.37
N ASN A 11 -4.18 -7.55 -23.83
CA ASN A 11 -3.60 -6.22 -23.84
C ASN A 11 -2.22 -6.21 -23.19
N ALA A 12 -1.27 -5.54 -23.82
CA ALA A 12 0.07 -5.33 -23.32
C ALA A 12 0.49 -3.87 -23.48
N SER A 13 1.25 -3.38 -22.55
CA SER A 13 1.87 -2.06 -22.62
C SER A 13 3.39 -2.23 -22.60
N TYR A 14 4.05 -1.50 -23.48
CA TYR A 14 5.50 -1.51 -23.60
C TYR A 14 6.06 -0.11 -23.34
N TYR A 15 7.10 -0.04 -22.52
CA TYR A 15 7.85 1.19 -22.25
C TYR A 15 9.32 0.98 -22.60
N ALA A 16 9.82 1.76 -23.57
CA ALA A 16 11.24 1.83 -23.86
C ALA A 16 11.94 2.73 -22.84
N GLN A 17 12.89 2.16 -22.11
CA GLN A 17 13.65 2.87 -21.09
C GLN A 17 15.11 2.39 -21.08
N GLY A 18 16.02 3.28 -20.65
CA GLY A 18 17.42 2.93 -20.44
C GLY A 18 17.59 2.05 -19.20
N THR A 19 17.32 0.76 -19.31
CA THR A 19 17.32 -0.20 -18.20
C THR A 19 18.66 -0.88 -17.97
N ASN A 20 19.67 -0.48 -18.69
CA ASN A 20 21.04 -0.97 -18.55
C ASN A 20 21.14 -2.50 -18.66
N GLY A 21 20.53 -3.08 -19.70
CA GLY A 21 20.57 -4.51 -20.00
C GLY A 21 19.59 -5.36 -19.17
N LEU A 22 18.65 -4.73 -18.46
CA LEU A 22 17.59 -5.42 -17.72
C LEU A 22 16.26 -5.38 -18.47
N VAL A 23 15.49 -6.44 -18.32
CA VAL A 23 14.11 -6.56 -18.78
C VAL A 23 13.21 -6.74 -17.57
N TYR A 24 12.13 -5.95 -17.50
CA TYR A 24 11.11 -6.03 -16.48
C TYR A 24 9.81 -6.50 -17.11
N GLN A 25 9.24 -7.57 -16.57
CA GLN A 25 7.99 -8.15 -17.03
C GLN A 25 7.00 -8.19 -15.86
N GLN A 26 5.75 -7.80 -16.13
CA GLN A 26 4.67 -7.95 -15.15
C GLN A 26 3.43 -8.52 -15.81
N VAL A 27 2.76 -9.39 -15.06
CA VAL A 27 1.41 -9.85 -15.35
C VAL A 27 0.50 -9.15 -14.37
N VAL A 28 -0.44 -8.38 -14.88
CA VAL A 28 -1.38 -7.58 -14.09
C VAL A 28 -2.75 -8.19 -14.23
N VAL A 29 -3.24 -8.77 -13.15
CA VAL A 29 -4.49 -9.53 -13.11
C VAL A 29 -5.55 -8.70 -12.40
N ASP A 30 -6.73 -8.58 -12.99
CA ASP A 30 -7.85 -7.96 -12.31
C ASP A 30 -8.19 -8.76 -11.05
N LEU A 31 -8.21 -8.11 -9.89
CA LEU A 31 -8.44 -8.80 -8.63
C LEU A 31 -9.88 -9.33 -8.59
N PRO A 32 -10.08 -10.64 -8.37
CA PRO A 32 -11.42 -11.21 -8.21
C PRO A 32 -12.03 -10.81 -6.87
N GLN A 33 -13.34 -10.98 -6.74
CA GLN A 33 -14.05 -10.80 -5.48
C GLN A 33 -13.53 -11.78 -4.43
N LEU A 34 -13.06 -11.23 -3.32
CA LEU A 34 -12.58 -11.96 -2.15
C LEU A 34 -13.26 -11.38 -0.91
N GLU A 35 -13.89 -12.24 -0.11
CA GLU A 35 -14.62 -11.83 1.09
C GLU A 35 -14.13 -12.59 2.32
N GLY A 36 -14.30 -11.98 3.49
CA GLY A 36 -13.97 -12.62 4.77
C GLY A 36 -12.52 -13.06 4.83
N GLU A 37 -12.28 -14.27 5.30
CA GLU A 37 -10.92 -14.82 5.45
C GLU A 37 -10.16 -14.99 4.14
N TRP A 38 -10.86 -15.03 3.00
CA TRP A 38 -10.20 -15.08 1.70
C TRP A 38 -9.47 -13.76 1.41
N LEU A 39 -10.08 -12.64 1.75
CA LEU A 39 -9.43 -11.34 1.63
C LEU A 39 -8.24 -11.24 2.60
N ASP A 40 -8.42 -11.65 3.86
CA ASP A 40 -7.34 -11.68 4.85
C ASP A 40 -6.16 -12.56 4.43
N THR A 41 -6.42 -13.60 3.65
CA THR A 41 -5.41 -14.54 3.15
C THR A 41 -4.57 -13.96 1.99
N LEU A 42 -5.08 -12.97 1.26
CA LEU A 42 -4.46 -12.46 0.04
C LEU A 42 -2.99 -12.06 0.18
N PRO A 43 -2.53 -11.33 1.22
CA PRO A 43 -1.11 -10.99 1.36
C PRO A 43 -0.22 -12.23 1.51
N TYR A 44 -0.69 -13.25 2.20
CA TYR A 44 0.05 -14.49 2.45
C TYR A 44 0.09 -15.39 1.22
N TYR A 45 -1.02 -15.46 0.49
CA TYR A 45 -1.06 -16.09 -0.83
C TYR A 45 -0.06 -15.44 -1.79
N SER A 46 -0.03 -14.12 -1.87
CA SER A 46 0.87 -13.39 -2.75
C SER A 46 2.34 -13.68 -2.41
N ASN A 47 2.69 -13.65 -1.13
CA ASN A 47 4.05 -13.98 -0.69
C ASN A 47 4.40 -15.44 -0.96
N ALA A 48 3.48 -16.36 -0.72
CA ALA A 48 3.70 -17.80 -0.90
C ALA A 48 3.93 -18.17 -2.37
N LEU A 49 3.19 -17.58 -3.29
CA LEU A 49 3.24 -17.93 -4.70
C LEU A 49 4.67 -17.90 -5.29
N ALA A 50 5.46 -16.89 -4.92
CA ALA A 50 6.83 -16.75 -5.38
C ALA A 50 7.87 -17.50 -4.51
N ASN A 51 7.45 -18.12 -3.41
CA ASN A 51 8.32 -18.80 -2.45
C ASN A 51 8.05 -20.30 -2.27
N LEU A 52 7.04 -20.80 -2.95
CA LEU A 52 6.72 -22.23 -3.03
C LEU A 52 7.40 -22.87 -4.25
N GLY A 53 7.38 -24.18 -4.30
CA GLY A 53 7.77 -24.96 -5.47
C GLY A 53 6.83 -24.74 -6.65
N CYS A 54 7.25 -25.19 -7.81
CA CYS A 54 6.53 -25.03 -9.07
C CYS A 54 6.70 -26.27 -9.93
N GLY A 55 5.59 -26.84 -10.37
CA GLY A 55 5.59 -28.06 -11.21
C GLY A 55 6.25 -29.23 -10.52
N GLY A 56 7.25 -29.82 -11.13
CA GLY A 56 8.03 -30.95 -10.59
C GLY A 56 9.18 -30.55 -9.65
N ARG A 57 9.33 -29.26 -9.35
CA ARG A 57 10.40 -28.75 -8.48
C ARG A 57 9.83 -28.36 -7.12
N ASP A 58 10.54 -28.74 -6.04
CA ASP A 58 10.25 -28.21 -4.71
C ASP A 58 10.67 -26.74 -4.59
N TYR A 59 10.39 -26.12 -3.44
CA TYR A 59 10.71 -24.70 -3.24
C TYR A 59 12.22 -24.42 -3.30
N LEU A 60 13.10 -25.35 -2.87
CA LEU A 60 14.55 -25.17 -2.92
C LEU A 60 15.06 -25.17 -4.37
N ALA A 61 14.62 -26.13 -5.18
CA ALA A 61 14.97 -26.21 -6.59
C ALA A 61 14.40 -25.00 -7.38
N THR A 62 13.20 -24.56 -7.03
CA THR A 62 12.58 -23.39 -7.64
C THR A 62 13.34 -22.10 -7.28
N GLN A 63 13.74 -21.91 -6.04
CA GLN A 63 14.56 -20.77 -5.63
C GLN A 63 15.93 -20.75 -6.33
N ALA A 64 16.57 -21.92 -6.47
CA ALA A 64 17.82 -22.03 -7.21
C ALA A 64 17.65 -21.61 -8.68
N LEU A 65 16.54 -22.00 -9.32
CA LEU A 65 16.20 -21.58 -10.67
C LEU A 65 15.95 -20.07 -10.76
N HIS A 66 15.19 -19.48 -9.82
CA HIS A 66 15.00 -18.03 -9.73
C HIS A 66 16.32 -17.28 -9.68
N SER A 67 17.24 -17.73 -8.81
CA SER A 67 18.55 -17.11 -8.63
C SER A 67 19.43 -17.20 -9.88
N SER A 68 19.31 -18.29 -10.66
CA SER A 68 20.12 -18.50 -11.85
C SER A 68 19.67 -17.69 -13.07
N VAL A 69 18.38 -17.37 -13.19
CA VAL A 69 17.80 -16.75 -14.39
C VAL A 69 17.23 -15.36 -14.17
N SER A 70 17.06 -14.93 -12.94
CA SER A 70 16.36 -13.67 -12.66
C SER A 70 17.03 -12.84 -11.56
N GLY A 71 16.68 -11.55 -11.53
CA GLY A 71 16.96 -10.67 -10.42
C GLY A 71 15.84 -10.64 -9.36
N GLY A 72 14.92 -11.60 -9.43
CA GLY A 72 13.79 -11.78 -8.52
C GLY A 72 12.46 -11.89 -9.24
N VAL A 73 11.61 -12.77 -8.71
CA VAL A 73 10.20 -12.91 -9.08
C VAL A 73 9.40 -12.77 -7.80
N HIS A 74 8.40 -11.93 -7.80
CA HIS A 74 7.53 -11.70 -6.62
C HIS A 74 6.11 -11.35 -7.05
N ALA A 75 5.18 -11.56 -6.13
CA ALA A 75 3.78 -11.24 -6.33
C ALA A 75 3.30 -10.28 -5.24
N SER A 76 2.39 -9.41 -5.62
CA SER A 76 1.76 -8.44 -4.72
C SER A 76 0.36 -8.10 -5.20
N SER A 77 -0.40 -7.41 -4.36
CA SER A 77 -1.66 -6.78 -4.76
C SER A 77 -1.56 -5.27 -4.63
N SER A 78 -2.30 -4.56 -5.46
CA SER A 78 -2.40 -3.10 -5.42
C SER A 78 -3.86 -2.69 -5.51
N MET A 79 -4.26 -1.83 -4.59
CA MET A 79 -5.64 -1.33 -4.51
C MET A 79 -5.61 0.17 -4.35
N ARG A 80 -6.42 0.88 -5.13
CA ARG A 80 -6.62 2.34 -5.01
C ARG A 80 -8.07 2.69 -5.24
N SER A 81 -8.52 3.76 -4.61
CA SER A 81 -9.83 4.34 -4.93
C SER A 81 -9.82 4.93 -6.35
N THR A 82 -11.01 5.06 -6.94
CA THR A 82 -11.17 5.84 -8.16
C THR A 82 -10.88 7.33 -7.87
N VAL A 83 -10.56 8.07 -8.93
CA VAL A 83 -10.17 9.50 -8.81
C VAL A 83 -11.28 10.36 -8.17
N ASP A 84 -12.54 9.99 -8.42
CA ASP A 84 -13.68 10.80 -7.99
C ASP A 84 -14.48 10.21 -6.82
N ASN A 85 -14.22 8.97 -6.44
CA ASN A 85 -14.97 8.29 -5.38
C ASN A 85 -14.07 7.46 -4.47
N VAL A 86 -13.85 7.94 -3.25
CA VAL A 86 -13.01 7.28 -2.25
C VAL A 86 -13.57 5.94 -1.76
N GLN A 87 -14.86 5.68 -1.98
CA GLN A 87 -15.51 4.43 -1.57
C GLN A 87 -15.53 3.38 -2.67
N SER A 88 -15.12 3.73 -3.88
CA SER A 88 -14.98 2.81 -5.01
C SER A 88 -13.52 2.36 -5.15
N LEU A 89 -13.25 1.11 -4.82
CA LEU A 89 -11.90 0.56 -4.78
C LEU A 89 -11.67 -0.36 -5.98
N GLN A 90 -10.56 -0.13 -6.70
CA GLN A 90 -10.07 -1.02 -7.76
C GLN A 90 -8.87 -1.81 -7.24
N GLY A 91 -8.78 -3.07 -7.62
CA GLY A 91 -7.69 -3.94 -7.20
C GLY A 91 -7.08 -4.74 -8.34
N TYR A 92 -5.77 -4.96 -8.25
CA TYR A 92 -5.00 -5.81 -9.16
C TYR A 92 -4.05 -6.71 -8.38
N PHE A 93 -3.91 -7.93 -8.88
CA PHE A 93 -2.84 -8.83 -8.47
C PHE A 93 -1.71 -8.73 -9.50
N ILE A 94 -0.46 -8.66 -9.06
CA ILE A 94 0.67 -8.38 -9.91
C ILE A 94 1.76 -9.42 -9.66
N LEU A 95 2.12 -10.17 -10.71
CA LEU A 95 3.31 -11.01 -10.71
C LEU A 95 4.41 -10.27 -11.47
N SER A 96 5.52 -10.00 -10.81
CA SER A 96 6.64 -9.22 -11.32
C SER A 96 7.91 -10.06 -11.44
N GLY A 97 8.67 -9.83 -12.51
CA GLY A 97 9.99 -10.40 -12.67
C GLY A 97 10.93 -9.45 -13.39
N LYS A 98 12.22 -9.58 -13.10
CA LYS A 98 13.28 -8.88 -13.81
C LYS A 98 14.44 -9.83 -14.07
N ALA A 99 15.11 -9.65 -15.21
CA ALA A 99 16.27 -10.44 -15.58
C ALA A 99 17.19 -9.64 -16.51
N LEU A 100 18.41 -10.13 -16.69
CA LEU A 100 19.26 -9.68 -17.79
C LEU A 100 18.60 -10.05 -19.13
N THR A 101 18.79 -9.22 -20.13
CA THR A 101 18.19 -9.41 -21.47
C THR A 101 18.45 -10.82 -22.02
N ARG A 102 19.64 -11.37 -21.82
CA ARG A 102 19.98 -12.75 -22.26
C ARG A 102 19.10 -13.83 -21.61
N ASN A 103 18.49 -13.55 -20.48
CA ASN A 103 17.64 -14.48 -19.71
C ASN A 103 16.14 -14.20 -19.86
N GLN A 104 15.74 -13.30 -20.74
CA GLN A 104 14.33 -12.86 -20.82
C GLN A 104 13.37 -13.99 -21.18
N ALA A 105 13.76 -14.91 -22.06
CA ALA A 105 12.93 -16.08 -22.40
C ALA A 105 12.75 -17.01 -21.20
N ALA A 106 13.84 -17.28 -20.46
CA ALA A 106 13.78 -18.09 -19.24
C ALA A 106 12.94 -17.42 -18.15
N LEU A 107 13.02 -16.10 -18.00
CA LEU A 107 12.17 -15.33 -17.07
C LEU A 107 10.70 -15.48 -17.43
N SER A 108 10.34 -15.33 -18.70
CA SER A 108 8.95 -15.46 -19.15
C SER A 108 8.38 -16.84 -18.86
N ARG A 109 9.15 -17.90 -19.12
CA ARG A 109 8.73 -19.27 -18.78
C ARG A 109 8.58 -19.47 -17.29
N LEU A 110 9.52 -18.96 -16.49
CA LEU A 110 9.48 -19.05 -15.03
C LEU A 110 8.24 -18.39 -14.45
N MET A 111 7.89 -17.21 -14.93
CA MET A 111 6.69 -16.49 -14.50
C MET A 111 5.41 -17.22 -14.93
N SER A 112 5.35 -17.74 -16.15
CA SER A 112 4.22 -18.54 -16.63
C SER A 112 4.05 -19.81 -15.80
N ASP A 113 5.13 -20.54 -15.53
CA ASP A 113 5.10 -21.74 -14.71
C ASP A 113 4.62 -21.44 -13.28
N THR A 114 5.05 -20.33 -12.71
CA THR A 114 4.61 -19.87 -11.37
C THR A 114 3.09 -19.67 -11.32
N MET A 115 2.50 -19.14 -12.37
CA MET A 115 1.03 -18.98 -12.46
C MET A 115 0.31 -20.31 -12.75
N GLU A 116 0.93 -21.24 -13.46
CA GLU A 116 0.26 -22.47 -13.91
C GLU A 116 0.35 -23.63 -12.92
N SER A 117 1.46 -23.76 -12.19
CA SER A 117 1.77 -24.99 -11.45
C SER A 117 2.35 -24.76 -10.06
N PRO A 118 1.81 -23.87 -9.23
CA PRO A 118 2.32 -23.67 -7.87
C PRO A 118 2.06 -24.89 -6.98
N ARG A 119 2.96 -25.15 -6.04
CA ARG A 119 2.95 -26.30 -5.15
C ARG A 119 2.35 -25.96 -3.78
N PHE A 120 1.01 -25.89 -3.70
CA PHE A 120 0.31 -25.66 -2.42
C PHE A 120 0.27 -26.90 -1.52
N ASP A 121 0.81 -28.02 -1.95
CA ASP A 121 1.00 -29.23 -1.15
C ASP A 121 2.22 -29.18 -0.23
N GLU A 122 3.08 -28.17 -0.38
CA GLU A 122 4.24 -27.97 0.48
C GLU A 122 3.85 -27.35 1.84
N LEU A 123 3.13 -28.10 2.68
CA LEU A 123 2.52 -27.61 3.91
C LEU A 123 3.55 -27.06 4.91
N GLU A 124 4.69 -27.75 5.11
CA GLU A 124 5.72 -27.27 6.02
C GLU A 124 6.37 -25.97 5.53
N ARG A 125 6.51 -25.81 4.21
CA ARG A 125 6.99 -24.56 3.64
C ARG A 125 6.00 -23.42 3.88
N ILE A 126 4.71 -23.67 3.73
CA ILE A 126 3.65 -22.68 4.03
C ILE A 126 3.72 -22.27 5.50
N ARG A 127 3.83 -23.24 6.41
CA ARG A 127 4.00 -22.96 7.85
C ARG A 127 5.21 -22.05 8.12
N GLU A 128 6.34 -22.39 7.53
CA GLU A 128 7.59 -21.63 7.64
C GLU A 128 7.44 -20.18 7.13
N LEU A 129 6.82 -20.00 5.97
CA LEU A 129 6.58 -18.68 5.39
C LEU A 129 5.70 -17.81 6.28
N ILE A 130 4.66 -18.37 6.88
CA ILE A 130 3.78 -17.65 7.82
C ILE A 130 4.56 -17.24 9.08
N ALA A 131 5.37 -18.13 9.64
CA ALA A 131 6.20 -17.82 10.81
C ALA A 131 7.21 -16.71 10.51
N GLN A 132 7.84 -16.73 9.35
CA GLN A 132 8.76 -15.68 8.89
C GLN A 132 8.06 -14.33 8.74
N GLN A 133 6.87 -14.30 8.14
CA GLN A 133 6.11 -13.07 8.00
C GLN A 133 5.66 -12.51 9.34
N ARG A 134 5.25 -13.38 10.26
CA ARG A 134 4.92 -12.98 11.63
C ARG A 134 6.09 -12.26 12.29
N ALA A 135 7.28 -12.86 12.25
CA ALA A 135 8.48 -12.29 12.85
C ALA A 135 8.82 -10.90 12.25
N GLN A 136 8.75 -10.77 10.93
CA GLN A 136 8.99 -9.49 10.25
C GLN A 136 7.98 -8.42 10.64
N ARG A 137 6.71 -8.76 10.69
CA ARG A 137 5.65 -7.81 11.02
C ARG A 137 5.66 -7.40 12.49
N GLU A 138 5.97 -8.31 13.39
CA GLU A 138 6.14 -7.98 14.81
C GLU A 138 7.28 -6.97 15.02
N GLN A 139 8.38 -7.11 14.30
CA GLN A 139 9.46 -6.11 14.33
C GLN A 139 9.03 -4.76 13.77
N SER A 140 8.13 -4.72 12.80
CA SER A 140 7.64 -3.48 12.21
C SER A 140 6.81 -2.64 13.18
N VAL A 141 6.27 -3.22 14.24
CA VAL A 141 5.42 -2.50 15.21
C VAL A 141 6.20 -1.36 15.86
N THR A 142 7.45 -1.59 16.26
CA THR A 142 8.30 -0.54 16.84
C THR A 142 9.10 0.22 15.79
N GLY A 143 9.43 -0.41 14.66
CA GLY A 143 10.16 0.21 13.55
C GLY A 143 9.33 1.19 12.73
N ASN A 144 8.05 0.90 12.55
CA ASN A 144 7.09 1.73 11.79
C ASN A 144 5.79 1.94 12.55
N GLY A 145 5.86 2.09 13.88
CA GLY A 145 4.66 2.23 14.72
C GLY A 145 3.79 3.42 14.34
N HIS A 146 4.40 4.54 13.95
CA HIS A 146 3.64 5.71 13.48
C HIS A 146 2.83 5.42 12.21
N GLY A 147 3.40 4.68 11.24
CA GLY A 147 2.68 4.28 10.04
C GLY A 147 1.51 3.35 10.36
N LEU A 148 1.71 2.39 11.26
CA LEU A 148 0.65 1.48 11.70
C LEU A 148 -0.45 2.19 12.48
N ALA A 149 -0.10 3.14 13.34
CA ALA A 149 -1.06 3.98 14.05
C ALA A 149 -1.89 4.84 13.08
N MET A 150 -1.24 5.41 12.05
CA MET A 150 -1.94 6.17 11.01
C MET A 150 -2.91 5.30 10.21
N LEU A 151 -2.54 4.07 9.86
CA LEU A 151 -3.46 3.13 9.19
C LEU A 151 -4.67 2.81 10.06
N ALA A 152 -4.46 2.56 11.34
CA ALA A 152 -5.55 2.28 12.29
C ALA A 152 -6.49 3.49 12.44
N ALA A 153 -5.95 4.69 12.66
CA ALA A 153 -6.73 5.91 12.77
C ALA A 153 -7.52 6.23 11.50
N SER A 154 -6.97 5.90 10.34
CA SER A 154 -7.58 6.14 9.03
C SER A 154 -8.64 5.13 8.65
N SER A 155 -8.71 3.98 9.31
CA SER A 155 -9.48 2.81 8.87
C SER A 155 -10.98 3.03 8.72
N GLY A 156 -11.52 4.04 9.38
CA GLY A 156 -12.93 4.42 9.27
C GLY A 156 -13.23 5.48 8.19
N ALA A 157 -12.23 5.99 7.49
CA ALA A 157 -12.40 7.12 6.57
C ALA A 157 -12.91 6.69 5.18
N SER A 158 -12.52 5.52 4.70
CA SER A 158 -12.90 5.03 3.36
C SER A 158 -12.72 3.51 3.27
N ALA A 159 -13.29 2.93 2.21
CA ALA A 159 -13.14 1.51 1.91
C ALA A 159 -11.65 1.12 1.74
N GLY A 160 -10.87 1.93 1.02
CA GLY A 160 -9.45 1.68 0.80
C GLY A 160 -8.63 1.74 2.08
N ALA A 161 -8.90 2.72 2.95
CA ALA A 161 -8.24 2.84 4.25
C ALA A 161 -8.58 1.67 5.17
N ALA A 162 -9.82 1.21 5.18
CA ALA A 162 -10.24 0.04 5.94
C ALA A 162 -9.52 -1.23 5.49
N VAL A 163 -9.42 -1.47 4.19
CA VAL A 163 -8.68 -2.62 3.63
C VAL A 163 -7.19 -2.53 3.95
N ALA A 164 -6.59 -1.36 3.85
CA ALA A 164 -5.16 -1.18 4.16
C ALA A 164 -4.85 -1.56 5.62
N HIS A 165 -5.65 -1.11 6.57
CA HIS A 165 -5.52 -1.48 7.98
C HIS A 165 -5.71 -2.98 8.20
N ARG A 166 -6.73 -3.57 7.57
CA ARG A 166 -7.06 -4.99 7.66
C ARG A 166 -5.95 -5.89 7.12
N LEU A 167 -5.33 -5.54 5.99
CA LEU A 167 -4.34 -6.40 5.34
C LEU A 167 -2.90 -6.09 5.75
N ARG A 168 -2.56 -4.81 5.97
CA ARG A 168 -1.18 -4.36 6.20
C ARG A 168 -0.96 -3.67 7.53
N GLY A 169 -2.05 -3.32 8.24
CA GLY A 169 -2.00 -2.61 9.50
C GLY A 169 -2.00 -3.55 10.72
N LEU A 170 -2.28 -2.97 11.88
CA LEU A 170 -2.31 -3.69 13.16
C LEU A 170 -3.34 -4.83 13.17
N ALA A 171 -4.51 -4.63 12.54
CA ALA A 171 -5.50 -5.69 12.41
C ALA A 171 -4.94 -6.90 11.63
N GLY A 172 -4.18 -6.64 10.56
CA GLY A 172 -3.51 -7.69 9.79
C GLY A 172 -2.43 -8.41 10.59
N ILE A 173 -1.66 -7.70 11.41
CA ILE A 173 -0.66 -8.31 12.31
C ILE A 173 -1.33 -9.20 13.34
N HIS A 174 -2.42 -8.74 13.95
CA HIS A 174 -3.19 -9.53 14.90
C HIS A 174 -3.74 -10.81 14.24
N TYR A 175 -4.33 -10.70 13.07
CA TYR A 175 -4.81 -11.85 12.29
C TYR A 175 -3.67 -12.85 12.03
N LEU A 176 -2.50 -12.38 11.62
CA LEU A 176 -1.34 -13.21 11.33
C LEU A 176 -0.84 -13.98 12.57
N LYS A 177 -0.84 -13.34 13.74
CA LYS A 177 -0.46 -14.00 15.00
C LYS A 177 -1.43 -15.13 15.36
N VAL A 178 -2.71 -14.89 15.25
CA VAL A 178 -3.76 -15.90 15.49
C VAL A 178 -3.64 -17.03 14.48
N LEU A 179 -3.42 -16.72 13.21
CA LEU A 179 -3.24 -17.70 12.14
C LEU A 179 -2.03 -18.61 12.40
N ASP A 180 -0.87 -18.04 12.70
CA ASP A 180 0.36 -18.77 12.97
C ASP A 180 0.19 -19.70 14.18
N ASP A 181 -0.39 -19.20 15.28
CA ASP A 181 -0.71 -20.01 16.46
C ASP A 181 -1.67 -21.16 16.15
N SER A 182 -2.61 -20.97 15.22
CA SER A 182 -3.57 -21.99 14.83
C SER A 182 -2.93 -23.19 14.14
N PHE A 183 -1.75 -23.04 13.55
CA PHE A 183 -1.04 -24.11 12.83
C PHE A 183 -0.38 -25.15 13.73
N GLN A 184 -0.59 -25.07 15.03
CA GLN A 184 -0.42 -26.21 15.94
C GLN A 184 -1.33 -27.36 15.54
N ASP A 185 -2.47 -27.06 14.93
CA ASP A 185 -3.41 -28.02 14.36
C ASP A 185 -3.12 -28.16 12.85
N GLU A 186 -2.66 -29.34 12.44
CA GLU A 186 -2.32 -29.63 11.05
C GLU A 186 -3.55 -29.56 10.10
N ASP A 187 -4.75 -29.84 10.60
CA ASP A 187 -5.97 -29.73 9.80
C ASP A 187 -6.22 -28.27 9.40
N LYS A 188 -5.94 -27.33 10.28
CA LYS A 188 -6.06 -25.89 9.98
C LYS A 188 -5.01 -25.43 8.96
N LEU A 189 -3.81 -25.97 9.01
CA LEU A 189 -2.79 -25.71 7.99
C LEU A 189 -3.24 -26.25 6.62
N THR A 190 -3.78 -27.45 6.58
CA THR A 190 -4.32 -28.06 5.35
C THR A 190 -5.45 -27.22 4.75
N VAL A 191 -6.40 -26.78 5.57
CA VAL A 191 -7.50 -25.89 5.14
C VAL A 191 -6.97 -24.57 4.59
N PHE A 192 -5.95 -24.02 5.21
CA PHE A 192 -5.31 -22.79 4.75
C PHE A 192 -4.62 -22.97 3.38
N ALA A 193 -3.91 -24.07 3.18
CA ALA A 193 -3.32 -24.41 1.88
C ALA A 193 -4.38 -24.63 0.79
N GLU A 194 -5.50 -25.25 1.11
CA GLU A 194 -6.65 -25.37 0.20
C GLU A 194 -7.23 -24.01 -0.17
N ARG A 195 -7.25 -23.08 0.77
CA ARG A 195 -7.67 -21.69 0.51
C ARG A 195 -6.72 -20.99 -0.47
N PHE A 196 -5.42 -21.19 -0.36
CA PHE A 196 -4.46 -20.71 -1.37
C PHE A 196 -4.80 -21.25 -2.76
N ALA A 197 -5.05 -22.55 -2.87
CA ALA A 197 -5.39 -23.17 -4.15
C ALA A 197 -6.69 -22.58 -4.74
N ALA A 198 -7.69 -22.32 -3.91
CA ALA A 198 -8.96 -21.74 -4.34
C ALA A 198 -8.80 -20.28 -4.79
N ILE A 199 -8.06 -19.46 -4.05
CA ILE A 199 -7.74 -18.08 -4.44
C ILE A 199 -6.95 -18.09 -5.75
N HIS A 200 -5.97 -18.99 -5.87
CA HIS A 200 -5.15 -19.13 -7.07
C HIS A 200 -5.99 -19.42 -8.30
N GLN A 201 -6.98 -20.30 -8.20
CA GLN A 201 -7.85 -20.62 -9.33
C GLN A 201 -8.66 -19.39 -9.80
N LEU A 202 -9.12 -18.55 -8.86
CA LEU A 202 -9.81 -17.31 -9.20
C LEU A 202 -8.86 -16.32 -9.92
N ILE A 203 -7.64 -16.19 -9.45
CA ILE A 203 -6.64 -15.28 -10.04
C ILE A 203 -6.16 -15.83 -11.39
N ARG A 204 -5.92 -17.13 -11.50
CA ARG A 204 -5.47 -17.77 -12.73
C ARG A 204 -6.45 -17.58 -13.88
N THR A 205 -7.74 -17.54 -13.61
CA THR A 205 -8.81 -17.39 -14.61
C THR A 205 -9.39 -15.98 -14.72
N ALA A 206 -8.85 -15.02 -13.98
CA ALA A 206 -9.26 -13.61 -14.07
C ALA A 206 -8.67 -12.92 -15.32
N PRO A 207 -9.30 -11.84 -15.80
CA PRO A 207 -8.73 -11.02 -16.86
C PRO A 207 -7.34 -10.54 -16.51
N ARG A 208 -6.44 -10.53 -17.49
CA ARG A 208 -5.05 -10.11 -17.30
C ARG A 208 -4.56 -9.25 -18.45
N ARG A 209 -3.54 -8.49 -18.15
CA ARG A 209 -2.77 -7.69 -19.10
C ARG A 209 -1.29 -7.78 -18.75
N PHE A 210 -0.43 -7.32 -19.67
CA PHE A 210 1.00 -7.44 -19.51
C PHE A 210 1.67 -6.08 -19.56
N LEU A 211 2.76 -5.94 -18.81
CA LEU A 211 3.65 -4.79 -18.84
C LEU A 211 5.07 -5.27 -19.14
N LEU A 212 5.69 -4.65 -20.13
CA LEU A 212 7.07 -4.90 -20.52
C LEU A 212 7.85 -3.57 -20.49
N ILE A 213 8.98 -3.58 -19.82
CA ILE A 213 9.91 -2.44 -19.77
C ILE A 213 11.30 -2.95 -20.14
N SER A 214 11.89 -2.40 -21.18
CA SER A 214 13.24 -2.75 -21.64
C SER A 214 13.82 -1.65 -22.51
N GLU A 215 15.08 -1.80 -22.89
CA GLU A 215 15.67 -0.99 -23.96
C GLU A 215 14.99 -1.30 -25.29
N ALA A 216 14.87 -0.29 -26.16
CA ALA A 216 14.08 -0.37 -27.39
C ALA A 216 14.50 -1.52 -28.32
N GLU A 217 15.80 -1.79 -28.42
CA GLU A 217 16.36 -2.87 -29.26
C GLU A 217 15.97 -4.27 -28.76
N CYS A 218 15.59 -4.42 -27.50
CA CYS A 218 15.20 -5.70 -26.93
C CYS A 218 13.70 -6.01 -27.08
N ARG A 219 12.90 -5.03 -27.52
CA ARG A 219 11.43 -5.09 -27.54
C ARG A 219 10.88 -6.29 -28.28
N GLU A 220 11.28 -6.44 -29.53
CA GLU A 220 10.71 -7.44 -30.42
C GLU A 220 10.93 -8.86 -29.88
N GLN A 221 12.16 -9.17 -29.49
CA GLN A 221 12.48 -10.48 -28.93
C GLN A 221 11.76 -10.73 -27.62
N ALA A 222 11.68 -9.73 -26.75
CA ALA A 222 10.98 -9.86 -25.46
C ALA A 222 9.49 -10.13 -25.66
N LEU A 223 8.85 -9.44 -26.59
CA LEU A 223 7.44 -9.69 -26.94
C LEU A 223 7.22 -11.09 -27.51
N GLN A 224 8.11 -11.58 -28.36
CA GLN A 224 8.04 -12.95 -28.87
C GLN A 224 8.17 -13.98 -27.75
N ASP A 225 9.13 -13.81 -26.87
CA ASP A 225 9.37 -14.72 -25.75
C ASP A 225 8.17 -14.75 -24.79
N MET A 226 7.58 -13.60 -24.50
CA MET A 226 6.36 -13.52 -23.68
C MET A 226 5.16 -14.17 -24.38
N ASN A 227 4.96 -13.91 -25.68
CA ASN A 227 3.91 -14.56 -26.46
C ASN A 227 4.01 -16.08 -26.38
N GLN A 228 5.19 -16.63 -26.55
CA GLN A 228 5.42 -18.07 -26.48
C GLN A 228 5.15 -18.61 -25.07
N ALA A 229 5.69 -17.97 -24.05
CA ALA A 229 5.57 -18.42 -22.66
C ALA A 229 4.11 -18.41 -22.15
N TRP A 230 3.32 -17.42 -22.57
CA TRP A 230 1.93 -17.24 -22.11
C TRP A 230 0.88 -17.78 -23.07
N SER A 231 1.26 -18.42 -24.16
CA SER A 231 0.34 -18.94 -25.19
C SER A 231 -0.65 -19.99 -24.68
N THR A 232 -0.28 -20.72 -23.63
CA THR A 232 -1.11 -21.77 -23.01
C THR A 232 -1.91 -21.28 -21.80
N ALA A 233 -1.81 -19.99 -21.46
CA ALA A 233 -2.58 -19.43 -20.36
C ALA A 233 -4.08 -19.57 -20.59
N PRO A 234 -4.88 -19.87 -19.55
CA PRO A 234 -6.32 -20.09 -19.70
C PRO A 234 -7.03 -18.82 -20.17
N ALA A 235 -8.14 -18.99 -20.86
CA ALA A 235 -9.05 -17.90 -21.16
C ALA A 235 -9.65 -17.33 -19.86
N SER A 236 -10.02 -16.05 -19.88
CA SER A 236 -10.71 -15.42 -18.75
C SER A 236 -12.07 -16.11 -18.53
N SER A 237 -12.39 -16.37 -17.25
CA SER A 237 -13.68 -16.94 -16.88
C SER A 237 -14.81 -15.96 -17.21
N GLN A 238 -15.92 -16.49 -17.73
CA GLN A 238 -17.13 -15.70 -17.93
C GLN A 238 -17.84 -15.40 -16.59
N GLU A 239 -17.51 -16.13 -15.54
CA GLU A 239 -18.04 -15.95 -14.19
C GLU A 239 -17.20 -14.97 -13.34
N PHE A 240 -16.22 -14.30 -13.95
CA PHE A 240 -15.38 -13.36 -13.22
C PHE A 240 -16.22 -12.22 -12.63
N SER A 241 -16.01 -11.99 -11.32
CA SER A 241 -16.57 -10.86 -10.59
C SER A 241 -15.42 -10.01 -10.02
N ALA A 242 -15.39 -8.73 -10.34
CA ALA A 242 -14.34 -7.82 -9.92
C ALA A 242 -14.41 -7.52 -8.42
N PHE A 243 -13.25 -7.32 -7.81
CA PHE A 243 -13.11 -6.97 -6.41
C PHE A 243 -13.87 -5.68 -6.07
N THR A 244 -14.70 -5.77 -5.05
CA THR A 244 -15.41 -4.65 -4.44
C THR A 244 -15.44 -4.81 -2.94
N VAL A 245 -15.55 -3.70 -2.22
CA VAL A 245 -15.77 -3.68 -0.76
C VAL A 245 -16.87 -2.68 -0.43
N PRO A 246 -17.61 -2.90 0.67
CA PRO A 246 -18.62 -1.95 1.10
C PRO A 246 -18.02 -0.59 1.44
N PRO A 247 -18.75 0.51 1.26
CA PRO A 247 -18.34 1.82 1.75
C PRO A 247 -18.11 1.80 3.28
N VAL A 248 -17.11 2.54 3.73
CA VAL A 248 -16.79 2.67 5.14
C VAL A 248 -16.76 4.15 5.53
N ARG A 249 -17.52 4.49 6.57
CA ARG A 249 -17.49 5.82 7.19
C ARG A 249 -17.85 5.66 8.66
N GLN A 250 -16.85 5.66 9.52
CA GLN A 250 -17.04 5.56 10.95
C GLN A 250 -15.90 6.25 11.70
N GLN A 251 -16.16 6.71 12.91
CA GLN A 251 -15.14 7.24 13.78
C GLN A 251 -14.43 6.09 14.51
N VAL A 252 -13.10 6.12 14.51
CA VAL A 252 -12.25 5.13 15.18
C VAL A 252 -11.64 5.76 16.42
N ARG A 253 -11.66 5.04 17.54
CA ARG A 253 -11.02 5.43 18.80
C ARG A 253 -10.43 4.18 19.43
N GLU A 254 -9.15 3.92 19.17
CA GLU A 254 -8.49 2.67 19.52
C GLU A 254 -7.12 2.90 20.17
N ALA A 255 -6.79 2.03 21.11
CA ALA A 255 -5.44 1.88 21.63
C ALA A 255 -4.99 0.43 21.48
N TRP A 256 -3.86 0.24 20.82
CA TRP A 256 -3.25 -1.06 20.62
C TRP A 256 -2.09 -1.21 21.58
N LEU A 257 -2.21 -2.13 22.54
CA LEU A 257 -1.20 -2.38 23.55
C LEU A 257 -0.21 -3.46 23.09
N THR A 258 1.05 -3.19 23.27
CA THR A 258 2.14 -4.09 22.91
C THR A 258 3.34 -3.89 23.84
N SER A 259 4.36 -4.72 23.70
CA SER A 259 5.62 -4.57 24.43
C SER A 259 6.44 -3.42 23.81
N THR A 260 6.21 -2.22 24.31
CA THR A 260 6.93 -1.01 23.91
C THR A 260 7.15 -0.10 25.10
N GLN A 261 8.17 0.73 25.06
CA GLN A 261 8.43 1.75 26.09
C GLN A 261 8.04 3.16 25.66
N VAL A 262 7.60 3.31 24.41
CA VAL A 262 7.23 4.57 23.81
C VAL A 262 5.86 4.47 23.16
N ASN A 263 5.22 5.61 22.92
CA ASN A 263 3.94 5.68 22.24
C ASN A 263 4.12 6.06 20.77
N PHE A 264 3.15 5.66 19.97
CA PHE A 264 2.95 6.11 18.60
C PHE A 264 1.52 6.61 18.50
N CYS A 265 1.35 7.90 18.29
CA CYS A 265 0.04 8.53 18.30
C CYS A 265 -0.37 8.91 16.89
N ALA A 266 -1.63 8.72 16.54
CA ALA A 266 -2.18 9.19 15.28
C ALA A 266 -3.60 9.74 15.46
N LYS A 267 -3.89 10.78 14.69
CA LYS A 267 -5.21 11.38 14.57
C LYS A 267 -5.54 11.55 13.11
N ALA A 268 -6.73 11.15 12.69
CA ALA A 268 -7.12 11.14 11.27
C ALA A 268 -8.47 11.81 11.06
N TYR A 269 -8.59 12.47 9.91
CA TYR A 269 -9.79 13.21 9.51
C TYR A 269 -10.17 12.80 8.08
N PRO A 270 -11.44 12.44 7.81
CA PRO A 270 -11.88 12.18 6.46
C PRO A 270 -11.84 13.46 5.61
N THR A 271 -11.36 13.32 4.39
CA THR A 271 -11.23 14.43 3.45
C THR A 271 -11.84 14.09 2.09
N VAL A 272 -11.14 14.36 1.00
CA VAL A 272 -11.65 14.27 -0.35
C VAL A 272 -10.74 13.44 -1.25
N ALA A 273 -11.30 12.90 -2.33
CA ALA A 273 -10.59 12.15 -3.36
C ALA A 273 -9.56 13.01 -4.09
N VAL A 274 -8.61 12.36 -4.75
CA VAL A 274 -7.52 13.03 -5.48
C VAL A 274 -8.01 13.95 -6.60
N GLY A 275 -9.16 13.67 -7.20
CA GLY A 275 -9.77 14.51 -8.23
C GLY A 275 -10.44 15.78 -7.72
N HIS A 276 -10.68 15.88 -6.41
CA HIS A 276 -11.32 17.05 -5.82
C HIS A 276 -10.37 18.25 -5.73
N PRO A 277 -10.83 19.49 -5.96
CA PRO A 277 -9.98 20.69 -5.86
C PRO A 277 -9.27 20.88 -4.52
N ASP A 278 -9.84 20.40 -3.41
CA ASP A 278 -9.28 20.58 -2.07
C ASP A 278 -8.14 19.59 -1.76
N ALA A 279 -7.90 18.57 -2.59
CA ALA A 279 -6.82 17.63 -2.39
C ALA A 279 -5.44 18.32 -2.40
N ALA A 280 -5.22 19.26 -3.29
CA ALA A 280 -3.98 20.03 -3.39
C ALA A 280 -3.73 20.92 -2.16
N PRO A 281 -4.67 21.78 -1.71
CA PRO A 281 -4.49 22.55 -0.48
C PRO A 281 -4.26 21.69 0.75
N LEU A 282 -4.94 20.54 0.88
CA LEU A 282 -4.75 19.62 2.00
C LEU A 282 -3.34 19.02 2.01
N SER A 283 -2.78 18.69 0.86
CA SER A 283 -1.42 18.20 0.75
C SER A 283 -0.39 19.26 1.14
N VAL A 284 -0.63 20.51 0.77
CA VAL A 284 0.22 21.65 1.17
C VAL A 284 0.09 21.92 2.67
N LEU A 285 -1.13 21.85 3.21
CA LEU A 285 -1.40 22.07 4.64
C LEU A 285 -0.61 21.11 5.54
N ALA A 286 -0.46 19.86 5.13
CA ALA A 286 0.32 18.87 5.89
C ALA A 286 1.77 19.33 6.13
N GLY A 287 2.46 19.78 5.09
CA GLY A 287 3.82 20.31 5.19
C GLY A 287 3.87 21.63 5.97
N PHE A 288 2.88 22.48 5.79
CA PHE A 288 2.77 23.75 6.51
C PHE A 288 2.66 23.55 8.03
N LEU A 289 1.78 22.67 8.48
CA LEU A 289 1.60 22.33 9.91
C LEU A 289 2.84 21.65 10.48
N ARG A 290 3.43 20.72 9.74
CA ARG A 290 4.63 20.02 10.18
C ARG A 290 5.79 20.97 10.45
N ASN A 291 6.12 21.79 9.49
CA ASN A 291 7.28 22.66 9.58
C ASN A 291 7.02 23.90 10.44
N GLY A 292 5.82 24.42 10.45
CA GLY A 292 5.48 25.63 11.17
C GLY A 292 5.18 25.42 12.66
N TYR A 293 4.71 24.24 13.03
CA TYR A 293 4.26 23.98 14.41
C TYR A 293 4.68 22.63 14.97
N LEU A 294 4.30 21.53 14.30
CA LEU A 294 4.36 20.19 14.88
C LEU A 294 5.78 19.73 15.20
N HIS A 295 6.74 20.01 14.32
CA HIS A 295 8.14 19.62 14.55
C HIS A 295 8.69 20.20 15.85
N ARG A 296 8.46 21.48 16.08
CA ARG A 296 8.91 22.17 17.30
C ARG A 296 8.23 21.61 18.56
N VAL A 297 6.92 21.42 18.51
CA VAL A 297 6.14 21.07 19.71
C VAL A 297 6.28 19.58 20.05
N ILE A 298 6.23 18.69 19.06
CA ILE A 298 6.26 17.25 19.28
C ILE A 298 7.68 16.76 19.50
N ARG A 299 8.62 17.16 18.64
CA ARG A 299 10.01 16.70 18.74
C ARG A 299 10.84 17.53 19.72
N GLU A 300 10.97 18.83 19.49
CA GLU A 300 11.92 19.67 20.24
C GLU A 300 11.47 19.88 21.70
N ARG A 301 10.20 20.13 21.92
CA ARG A 301 9.64 20.32 23.29
C ARG A 301 9.14 19.03 23.90
N GLY A 302 8.45 18.20 23.12
CA GLY A 302 7.78 17.00 23.59
C GLY A 302 8.67 15.77 23.75
N GLY A 303 9.84 15.76 23.13
CA GLY A 303 10.81 14.68 23.26
C GLY A 303 10.53 13.45 22.38
N ALA A 304 9.55 13.49 21.50
CA ALA A 304 9.36 12.45 20.52
C ALA A 304 10.51 12.42 19.50
N TYR A 305 10.80 11.27 18.94
CA TYR A 305 11.81 11.16 17.89
C TYR A 305 11.39 11.91 16.62
N GLY A 306 10.12 11.93 16.31
CA GLY A 306 9.55 12.70 15.22
C GLY A 306 8.04 12.82 15.32
N GLY A 307 7.50 13.71 14.50
CA GLY A 307 6.06 13.92 14.38
C GLY A 307 5.75 14.81 13.20
N GLY A 308 4.52 14.80 12.75
CA GLY A 308 4.12 15.61 11.63
C GLY A 308 2.68 15.35 11.20
N ALA A 309 2.42 15.68 9.94
CA ALA A 309 1.15 15.49 9.28
C ALA A 309 1.36 15.05 7.83
N SER A 310 0.37 14.36 7.28
CA SER A 310 0.35 13.98 5.87
C SER A 310 -1.09 13.94 5.35
N HIS A 311 -1.28 14.16 4.07
CA HIS A 311 -2.55 13.96 3.39
C HIS A 311 -2.41 12.79 2.41
N ASP A 312 -3.33 11.83 2.51
CA ASP A 312 -3.45 10.70 1.59
C ASP A 312 -4.71 10.89 0.73
N PRO A 313 -4.56 11.44 -0.50
CA PRO A 313 -5.71 11.68 -1.36
C PRO A 313 -6.29 10.38 -1.96
N ASP A 314 -5.53 9.29 -2.03
CA ASP A 314 -6.04 8.00 -2.50
C ASP A 314 -7.07 7.39 -1.55
N ASN A 315 -6.89 7.59 -0.24
CA ASN A 315 -7.81 7.14 0.79
C ASN A 315 -8.66 8.28 1.39
N ALA A 316 -8.48 9.49 0.91
CA ALA A 316 -9.18 10.71 1.35
C ALA A 316 -9.10 10.92 2.86
N VAL A 317 -7.90 10.96 3.39
CA VAL A 317 -7.66 11.11 4.82
C VAL A 317 -6.48 12.06 5.10
N PHE A 318 -6.68 12.98 6.05
CA PHE A 318 -5.60 13.80 6.60
C PHE A 318 -5.19 13.23 7.94
N ARG A 319 -3.87 13.09 8.19
CA ARG A 319 -3.36 12.38 9.37
C ARG A 319 -2.30 13.20 10.08
N PHE A 320 -2.38 13.20 11.41
CA PHE A 320 -1.31 13.61 12.31
C PHE A 320 -0.66 12.37 12.91
N PHE A 321 0.61 12.43 13.21
CA PHE A 321 1.34 11.32 13.84
C PHE A 321 2.48 11.79 14.73
N SER A 322 2.83 10.95 15.72
CA SER A 322 4.08 11.01 16.45
C SER A 322 4.79 9.67 16.42
N TYR A 323 6.11 9.72 16.55
CA TYR A 323 6.99 8.56 16.38
C TYR A 323 7.93 8.47 17.57
N ARG A 324 7.90 7.32 18.28
CA ARG A 324 8.65 7.08 19.52
C ARG A 324 8.47 8.24 20.51
N ASP A 325 7.26 8.37 20.95
CA ASP A 325 6.79 9.51 21.76
C ASP A 325 6.72 9.10 23.23
N PRO A 326 7.38 9.85 24.14
CA PRO A 326 7.23 9.62 25.58
C PRO A 326 5.88 10.06 26.12
N ARG A 327 5.16 10.90 25.38
CA ARG A 327 3.86 11.46 25.78
C ARG A 327 2.72 10.77 25.04
N LEU A 328 1.49 10.96 25.51
CA LEU A 328 0.28 10.43 24.89
C LEU A 328 -0.77 11.53 24.73
N GLU A 329 -1.43 11.94 25.82
CA GLU A 329 -2.50 12.94 25.80
C GLU A 329 -2.00 14.30 25.32
N GLU A 330 -0.88 14.73 25.80
CA GLU A 330 -0.26 16.01 25.44
C GLU A 330 0.04 16.08 23.94
N THR A 331 0.43 14.98 23.34
CA THR A 331 0.69 14.90 21.88
C THR A 331 -0.63 14.98 21.09
N LEU A 332 -1.67 14.30 21.55
CA LEU A 332 -3.00 14.40 20.92
C LEU A 332 -3.54 15.85 21.00
N ASP A 333 -3.30 16.53 22.11
CA ASP A 333 -3.63 17.95 22.28
C ASP A 333 -2.79 18.84 21.34
N ASP A 334 -1.51 18.53 21.18
CA ASP A 334 -0.62 19.26 20.25
C ASP A 334 -1.12 19.20 18.81
N PHE A 335 -1.71 18.09 18.38
CA PHE A 335 -2.33 17.99 17.06
C PHE A 335 -3.47 19.00 16.90
N ASP A 336 -4.35 19.09 17.90
CA ASP A 336 -5.45 20.07 17.91
C ASP A 336 -4.92 21.51 17.98
N ASP A 337 -3.90 21.76 18.79
CA ASP A 337 -3.27 23.07 18.92
C ASP A 337 -2.62 23.54 17.63
N SER A 338 -2.12 22.62 16.80
CA SER A 338 -1.59 23.00 15.47
C SER A 338 -2.67 23.60 14.57
N VAL A 339 -3.87 23.08 14.63
CA VAL A 339 -5.02 23.62 13.87
C VAL A 339 -5.44 25.00 14.42
N ARG A 340 -5.48 25.16 15.76
CA ARG A 340 -5.74 26.48 16.38
C ARG A 340 -4.66 27.48 15.99
N TRP A 341 -3.39 27.10 16.02
CA TRP A 341 -2.28 27.93 15.57
C TRP A 341 -2.49 28.37 14.10
N LEU A 342 -2.91 27.47 13.22
CA LEU A 342 -3.24 27.80 11.84
C LEU A 342 -4.33 28.86 11.76
N LEU A 343 -5.46 28.66 12.45
CA LEU A 343 -6.67 29.47 12.30
C LEU A 343 -6.58 30.82 13.02
N ASP A 344 -5.88 30.90 14.16
CA ASP A 344 -5.79 32.10 15.00
C ASP A 344 -4.55 32.96 14.68
N GLY A 345 -3.58 32.40 13.98
CA GLY A 345 -2.30 33.06 13.69
C GLY A 345 -2.32 33.91 12.44
N LYS A 346 -1.36 34.82 12.39
CA LYS A 346 -0.94 35.50 11.16
C LYS A 346 0.30 34.80 10.63
N HIS A 347 0.23 34.37 9.38
CA HIS A 347 1.30 33.56 8.79
C HIS A 347 1.93 34.29 7.61
N GLU A 348 3.26 34.20 7.53
CA GLU A 348 4.03 34.77 6.41
C GLU A 348 3.85 33.89 5.17
N TRP A 349 3.72 34.53 4.02
CA TRP A 349 3.64 33.86 2.73
C TRP A 349 4.81 32.89 2.49
N ARG A 350 6.01 33.23 2.98
CA ARG A 350 7.19 32.38 2.83
C ARG A 350 6.95 30.96 3.36
N LEU A 351 6.24 30.79 4.47
CA LEU A 351 5.93 29.46 5.03
C LEU A 351 4.99 28.65 4.11
N VAL A 352 4.05 29.33 3.48
CA VAL A 352 3.14 28.71 2.49
C VAL A 352 3.95 28.28 1.25
N GLU A 353 4.79 29.17 0.75
CA GLU A 353 5.65 28.93 -0.41
C GLU A 353 6.59 27.74 -0.18
N GLU A 354 7.23 27.66 0.98
CA GLU A 354 8.07 26.51 1.36
C GLU A 354 7.28 25.21 1.38
N ALA A 355 6.05 25.21 1.88
CA ALA A 355 5.18 24.04 1.89
C ALA A 355 4.76 23.63 0.48
N ILE A 356 4.46 24.58 -0.40
CA ILE A 356 4.20 24.33 -1.82
C ILE A 356 5.40 23.67 -2.49
N LEU A 357 6.58 24.25 -2.30
CA LEU A 357 7.83 23.71 -2.87
C LEU A 357 8.12 22.30 -2.37
N GLY A 358 7.80 21.98 -1.12
CA GLY A 358 7.93 20.66 -0.55
C GLY A 358 7.08 19.63 -1.30
N VAL A 359 5.83 19.95 -1.60
CA VAL A 359 4.92 19.07 -2.39
C VAL A 359 5.41 18.93 -3.82
N ILE A 360 5.78 20.04 -4.48
CA ILE A 360 6.29 20.03 -5.86
C ILE A 360 7.57 19.19 -5.96
N SER A 361 8.51 19.34 -5.03
CA SER A 361 9.72 18.54 -4.99
C SER A 361 9.43 17.05 -4.88
N SER A 362 8.42 16.67 -4.11
CA SER A 362 7.98 15.29 -3.99
C SER A 362 7.36 14.76 -5.29
N ILE A 363 6.54 15.57 -5.96
CA ILE A 363 5.93 15.21 -7.25
C ILE A 363 6.99 15.08 -8.35
N ASP A 364 7.92 16.00 -8.41
CA ASP A 364 8.91 16.11 -9.48
C ASP A 364 10.18 15.28 -9.23
N LYS A 365 10.22 14.53 -8.12
CA LYS A 365 11.37 13.69 -7.77
C LYS A 365 11.66 12.68 -8.87
N PRO A 366 12.88 12.65 -9.45
CA PRO A 366 13.24 11.66 -10.44
C PRO A 366 13.25 10.25 -9.87
N GLY A 367 12.69 9.31 -10.63
CA GLY A 367 12.76 7.89 -10.35
C GLY A 367 13.82 7.19 -11.19
N SER A 368 14.02 5.88 -10.96
CA SER A 368 14.77 5.06 -11.88
C SER A 368 13.98 4.92 -13.20
N PRO A 369 14.64 4.66 -14.35
CA PRO A 369 13.93 4.53 -15.63
C PRO A 369 12.78 3.50 -15.59
N ALA A 370 13.02 2.31 -15.01
CA ALA A 370 11.98 1.30 -14.84
C ALA A 370 10.89 1.73 -13.84
N GLY A 371 11.27 2.41 -12.76
CA GLY A 371 10.34 2.96 -11.76
C GLY A 371 9.40 3.99 -12.37
N GLU A 372 9.91 4.93 -13.16
CA GLU A 372 9.10 5.93 -13.85
C GLU A 372 8.11 5.29 -14.83
N ALA A 373 8.51 4.25 -15.55
CA ALA A 373 7.63 3.53 -16.45
C ALA A 373 6.51 2.81 -15.68
N LYS A 374 6.84 2.15 -14.56
CA LYS A 374 5.85 1.51 -13.68
C LYS A 374 4.88 2.53 -13.11
N ASP A 375 5.38 3.65 -12.60
CA ASP A 375 4.54 4.72 -12.05
C ASP A 375 3.59 5.28 -13.10
N ALA A 376 4.07 5.53 -14.32
CA ALA A 376 3.24 5.99 -15.42
C ALA A 376 2.15 4.97 -15.79
N TYR A 377 2.51 3.70 -15.85
CA TYR A 377 1.57 2.62 -16.16
C TYR A 377 0.48 2.48 -15.09
N TYR A 378 0.87 2.36 -13.82
CA TYR A 378 -0.10 2.17 -12.73
C TYR A 378 -0.93 3.41 -12.45
N ASN A 379 -0.36 4.60 -12.57
CA ASN A 379 -1.14 5.83 -12.49
C ASN A 379 -2.23 5.87 -13.56
N ALA A 380 -1.90 5.52 -14.79
CA ALA A 380 -2.90 5.44 -15.88
C ALA A 380 -3.95 4.37 -15.60
N LEU A 381 -3.52 3.18 -15.12
CA LEU A 381 -4.41 2.06 -14.81
C LEU A 381 -5.46 2.42 -13.74
N PHE A 382 -5.08 3.22 -12.75
CA PHE A 382 -5.94 3.70 -11.67
C PHE A 382 -6.59 5.07 -11.96
N GLY A 383 -6.55 5.54 -13.21
CA GLY A 383 -7.21 6.78 -13.61
C GLY A 383 -6.47 8.08 -13.26
N ARG A 384 -5.25 7.99 -12.70
CA ARG A 384 -4.37 9.14 -12.49
C ARG A 384 -3.65 9.45 -13.80
N THR A 385 -4.39 9.94 -14.79
CA THR A 385 -3.87 10.27 -16.12
C THR A 385 -2.84 11.41 -16.05
N PRO A 386 -1.99 11.59 -17.08
CA PRO A 386 -1.11 12.76 -17.15
C PRO A 386 -1.84 14.07 -16.97
N ASP A 387 -3.03 14.22 -17.55
CA ASP A 387 -3.86 15.43 -17.42
C ASP A 387 -4.34 15.63 -15.99
N GLN A 388 -4.80 14.58 -15.33
CA GLN A 388 -5.22 14.64 -13.93
C GLN A 388 -4.05 15.04 -13.02
N ARG A 389 -2.88 14.42 -13.22
CA ARG A 389 -1.67 14.74 -12.45
C ARG A 389 -1.18 16.17 -12.70
N GLN A 390 -1.27 16.64 -13.95
CA GLN A 390 -0.91 18.01 -14.29
C GLN A 390 -1.86 19.02 -13.63
N ARG A 391 -3.17 18.76 -13.62
CA ARG A 391 -4.14 19.60 -12.91
C ARG A 391 -3.87 19.66 -11.41
N PHE A 392 -3.58 18.52 -10.79
CA PHE A 392 -3.22 18.48 -9.37
C PHE A 392 -1.97 19.31 -9.09
N ARG A 393 -0.93 19.15 -9.89
CA ARG A 393 0.33 19.92 -9.76
C ARG A 393 0.08 21.42 -9.90
N GLN A 394 -0.73 21.82 -10.88
CA GLN A 394 -1.09 23.23 -11.09
C GLN A 394 -1.86 23.79 -9.89
N ARG A 395 -2.81 23.02 -9.35
CA ARG A 395 -3.54 23.43 -8.13
C ARG A 395 -2.63 23.59 -6.92
N VAL A 396 -1.62 22.75 -6.79
CA VAL A 396 -0.60 22.89 -5.72
C VAL A 396 0.14 24.22 -5.85
N LEU A 397 0.57 24.58 -7.07
CA LEU A 397 1.27 25.86 -7.31
C LEU A 397 0.40 27.09 -7.03
N GLU A 398 -0.91 26.96 -7.13
CA GLU A 398 -1.88 28.05 -6.97
C GLU A 398 -2.42 28.18 -5.52
N VAL A 399 -1.99 27.32 -4.59
CA VAL A 399 -2.46 27.33 -3.21
C VAL A 399 -2.10 28.64 -2.53
N THR A 400 -3.07 29.20 -1.81
CA THR A 400 -2.91 30.44 -1.03
C THR A 400 -3.07 30.15 0.47
N LEU A 401 -2.65 31.08 1.32
CA LEU A 401 -2.92 31.00 2.77
C LEU A 401 -4.41 30.88 3.06
N GLN A 402 -5.25 31.58 2.33
CA GLN A 402 -6.70 31.52 2.49
C GLN A 402 -7.25 30.11 2.19
N ASP A 403 -6.67 29.41 1.22
CA ASP A 403 -7.01 28.02 0.94
C ASP A 403 -6.65 27.11 2.13
N LEU A 404 -5.48 27.30 2.74
CA LEU A 404 -5.04 26.52 3.91
C LEU A 404 -5.96 26.73 5.11
N LEU A 405 -6.34 28.00 5.38
CA LEU A 405 -7.29 28.33 6.44
C LEU A 405 -8.64 27.68 6.19
N ARG A 406 -9.16 27.77 4.98
CA ARG A 406 -10.45 27.21 4.59
C ARG A 406 -10.48 25.68 4.74
N VAL A 407 -9.51 24.97 4.20
CA VAL A 407 -9.48 23.50 4.30
C VAL A 407 -9.20 23.03 5.73
N GLY A 408 -8.37 23.75 6.48
CA GLY A 408 -8.15 23.47 7.91
C GLY A 408 -9.44 23.57 8.71
N GLU A 409 -10.21 24.63 8.52
CA GLU A 409 -11.49 24.83 9.17
C GLU A 409 -12.55 23.82 8.73
N THR A 410 -12.61 23.51 7.44
CA THR A 410 -13.61 22.61 6.86
C THR A 410 -13.40 21.15 7.28
N TYR A 411 -12.17 20.65 7.23
CA TYR A 411 -11.89 19.22 7.36
C TYR A 411 -11.30 18.80 8.71
N LEU A 412 -10.60 19.69 9.42
CA LEU A 412 -9.87 19.34 10.63
C LEU A 412 -10.63 19.72 11.91
N THR A 413 -11.93 19.42 11.95
CA THR A 413 -12.77 19.66 13.13
C THR A 413 -12.56 18.55 14.17
N PRO A 414 -12.28 18.88 15.43
CA PRO A 414 -11.98 17.86 16.45
C PRO A 414 -13.08 16.81 16.64
N ALA A 415 -14.35 17.16 16.43
CA ALA A 415 -15.47 16.23 16.55
C ALA A 415 -15.47 15.12 15.51
N GLN A 416 -14.79 15.31 14.38
CA GLN A 416 -14.70 14.32 13.30
C GLN A 416 -13.42 13.47 13.37
N ALA A 417 -12.53 13.76 14.32
CA ALA A 417 -11.25 13.08 14.44
C ALA A 417 -11.42 11.62 14.86
N SER A 418 -10.71 10.75 14.15
CA SER A 418 -10.43 9.39 14.62
C SER A 418 -9.07 9.36 15.31
N ILE A 419 -8.91 8.52 16.31
CA ILE A 419 -7.68 8.40 17.09
C ILE A 419 -7.27 6.94 17.14
N ALA A 420 -5.99 6.67 16.90
CA ALA A 420 -5.38 5.39 17.19
C ALA A 420 -3.99 5.63 17.79
N VAL A 421 -3.68 4.87 18.82
CA VAL A 421 -2.36 4.91 19.45
C VAL A 421 -1.82 3.50 19.62
N ILE A 422 -0.50 3.37 19.60
CA ILE A 422 0.21 2.18 20.07
C ILE A 422 0.89 2.56 21.36
N SER A 423 0.66 1.78 22.41
CA SER A 423 1.16 2.06 23.75
C SER A 423 1.58 0.78 24.48
N SER A 424 2.18 0.95 25.64
CA SER A 424 2.55 -0.17 26.52
C SER A 424 1.35 -0.65 27.35
N GLN A 425 1.48 -1.84 27.93
CA GLN A 425 0.51 -2.34 28.91
C GLN A 425 0.32 -1.37 30.10
N ALA A 426 1.39 -0.71 30.52
CA ALA A 426 1.34 0.29 31.59
C ALA A 426 0.48 1.52 31.24
N GLY A 427 0.28 1.79 29.95
CA GLY A 427 -0.56 2.88 29.46
C GLY A 427 -2.04 2.55 29.33
N GLU A 428 -2.46 1.33 29.62
CA GLU A 428 -3.83 0.86 29.39
C GLU A 428 -4.88 1.73 30.09
N GLN A 429 -4.71 2.00 31.38
CA GLN A 429 -5.67 2.80 32.12
C GLN A 429 -5.81 4.21 31.52
N ARG A 430 -4.70 4.83 31.17
CA ARG A 430 -4.71 6.15 30.55
C ARG A 430 -5.44 6.15 29.21
N CYS A 431 -5.23 5.13 28.39
CA CYS A 431 -5.95 4.97 27.13
C CYS A 431 -7.46 4.84 27.35
N ARG A 432 -7.89 4.08 28.36
CA ARG A 432 -9.31 3.95 28.71
C ARG A 432 -9.91 5.26 29.20
N GLU A 433 -9.19 6.04 30.01
CA GLU A 433 -9.60 7.35 30.45
C GLU A 433 -9.79 8.35 29.33
N LEU A 434 -9.00 8.19 28.23
CA LEU A 434 -9.15 8.98 27.01
C LEU A 434 -10.30 8.51 26.10
N GLY A 435 -11.05 7.50 26.52
CA GLY A 435 -12.17 6.95 25.76
C GLY A 435 -11.77 6.08 24.58
N LEU A 436 -10.57 5.50 24.62
CA LEU A 436 -10.07 4.63 23.57
C LEU A 436 -10.45 3.17 23.86
N ASN A 437 -10.91 2.45 22.83
CA ASN A 437 -11.12 1.02 22.90
C ASN A 437 -9.77 0.30 22.91
N VAL A 438 -9.48 -0.40 23.99
CA VAL A 438 -8.20 -1.10 24.16
C VAL A 438 -8.24 -2.43 23.43
N LYS A 439 -7.20 -2.67 22.64
CA LYS A 439 -6.92 -3.92 21.93
C LYS A 439 -5.51 -4.39 22.26
N HIS A 440 -5.32 -5.68 22.34
CA HIS A 440 -4.01 -6.29 22.58
C HIS A 440 -3.46 -6.87 21.29
N LEU A 441 -2.22 -6.52 20.99
CA LEU A 441 -1.54 -7.00 19.80
C LEU A 441 -0.73 -8.28 20.09
#